data_aaad342d3135058f321526ffbd052979
#
_entry.id   aaad342d3135058f321526ffbd052979
#
_cell.length_a   1.000
_cell.length_b   1.000
_cell.length_c   1.000
_cell.angle_alpha   90.00
_cell.angle_beta   90.00
_cell.angle_gamma   90.00
#
_symmetry.space_group_name_H-M   'P 1'
#
loop_
_entity.id
_entity.type
_entity.pdbx_description
1 polymer ?
#
loop_
_entity_poly.entity_id
_entity_poly.type
_entity_poly.pdbx_seq_one_letter_code
_entity_poly.pdbx_strand_id
1 'polypeptide(L)'
;QTIKFPLTFKKSQYSNSEKANWSEKKLADSGYGQGDILVNPIHMASIYSAFANNGSMVKPYIEYENGKTEILKQDVFTAETANTIKNDLIQVVENPEGTANDMKVPGVTIAGKTGTAELKNSSTDTQSGTLGWFDCFTVNYSNGNDMLIIGMVENTQNNSSGGSHYVIKKIKSLFVK
;
A
#
# COMPACT_ATOMS: atom_id res chain seq x y z
N GLN A 1 -0.37 10.08 -14.04
CA GLN A 1 0.77 11.00 -13.91
C GLN A 1 2.07 10.20 -13.86
N THR A 2 3.10 10.65 -14.58
CA THR A 2 4.43 10.03 -14.53
C THR A 2 5.25 10.79 -13.50
N ILE A 3 5.61 10.10 -12.43
CA ILE A 3 6.56 10.65 -11.45
C ILE A 3 7.94 10.59 -12.12
N LYS A 4 8.59 11.75 -12.27
CA LYS A 4 9.96 11.81 -12.82
C LYS A 4 10.95 11.59 -11.68
N PHE A 5 11.67 10.48 -11.75
CA PHE A 5 12.82 10.18 -10.92
C PHE A 5 14.10 10.18 -11.75
N PRO A 6 15.27 10.26 -11.13
CA PRO A 6 16.56 10.03 -11.82
C PRO A 6 16.65 8.61 -12.42
N LEU A 7 15.87 7.67 -11.89
CA LEU A 7 15.77 6.29 -12.38
C LEU A 7 14.44 6.08 -13.12
N THR A 8 14.44 5.17 -14.11
CA THR A 8 13.22 4.80 -14.83
C THR A 8 12.51 3.66 -14.09
N PHE A 9 11.27 3.91 -13.67
CA PHE A 9 10.40 2.90 -13.07
C PHE A 9 9.30 2.48 -14.05
N LYS A 10 8.86 1.22 -13.92
CA LYS A 10 7.64 0.77 -14.61
C LYS A 10 6.45 1.56 -14.10
N LYS A 11 5.61 2.01 -15.02
CA LYS A 11 4.37 2.72 -14.68
C LYS A 11 3.38 1.76 -14.03
N SER A 12 2.60 2.27 -13.09
CA SER A 12 1.38 1.59 -12.67
C SER A 12 0.39 1.54 -13.83
N GLN A 13 -0.39 0.48 -13.92
CA GLN A 13 -1.42 0.32 -14.95
C GLN A 13 -2.75 -0.15 -14.32
N TYR A 14 -3.83 0.17 -14.95
CA TYR A 14 -5.18 -0.31 -14.61
C TYR A 14 -5.75 -1.24 -15.70
N SER A 15 -5.09 -1.33 -16.83
CA SER A 15 -5.43 -2.21 -17.95
C SER A 15 -4.17 -2.62 -18.68
N ASN A 16 -4.15 -3.81 -19.23
CA ASN A 16 -3.07 -4.34 -20.08
C ASN A 16 -3.20 -3.94 -21.56
N SER A 17 -4.22 -3.16 -21.91
CA SER A 17 -4.46 -2.67 -23.28
C SER A 17 -4.66 -1.16 -23.30
N GLU A 18 -4.28 -0.51 -24.42
CA GLU A 18 -4.47 0.94 -24.61
C GLU A 18 -5.95 1.36 -24.58
N LYS A 19 -6.84 0.47 -25.07
CA LYS A 19 -8.29 0.63 -24.93
C LYS A 19 -8.78 -0.33 -23.86
N ALA A 20 -9.09 0.20 -22.69
CA ALA A 20 -9.63 -0.59 -21.60
C ALA A 20 -10.91 -1.31 -22.06
N ASN A 21 -10.82 -2.61 -22.28
CA ASN A 21 -11.98 -3.45 -22.58
C ASN A 21 -12.41 -4.13 -21.27
N TRP A 22 -13.37 -3.53 -20.59
CA TRP A 22 -13.87 -3.99 -19.31
C TRP A 22 -14.99 -5.01 -19.52
N SER A 23 -14.69 -6.29 -19.27
CA SER A 23 -15.73 -7.28 -18.98
C SER A 23 -16.20 -7.13 -17.53
N GLU A 24 -17.38 -7.63 -17.20
CA GLU A 24 -17.89 -7.65 -15.81
C GLU A 24 -16.88 -8.27 -14.83
N LYS A 25 -16.26 -9.38 -15.25
CA LYS A 25 -15.20 -10.02 -14.46
C LYS A 25 -14.00 -9.10 -14.22
N LYS A 26 -13.47 -8.47 -15.25
CA LYS A 26 -12.33 -7.54 -15.11
C LYS A 26 -12.67 -6.35 -14.22
N LEU A 27 -13.90 -5.83 -14.32
CA LEU A 27 -14.37 -4.75 -13.46
C LEU A 27 -14.45 -5.23 -12.00
N ALA A 28 -15.02 -6.41 -11.75
CA ALA A 28 -15.08 -6.99 -10.41
C ALA A 28 -13.67 -7.24 -9.84
N ASP A 29 -12.76 -7.84 -10.62
CA ASP A 29 -11.37 -8.09 -10.20
C ASP A 29 -10.63 -6.78 -9.87
N SER A 30 -10.87 -5.71 -10.63
CA SER A 30 -10.26 -4.40 -10.38
C SER A 30 -10.71 -3.76 -9.06
N GLY A 31 -11.93 -4.08 -8.60
CA GLY A 31 -12.50 -3.52 -7.38
C GLY A 31 -11.75 -3.90 -6.10
N TYR A 32 -10.98 -4.98 -6.13
CA TYR A 32 -10.10 -5.40 -5.02
C TYR A 32 -8.60 -5.51 -5.42
N GLY A 33 -8.23 -4.83 -6.51
CA GLY A 33 -6.83 -4.69 -6.89
C GLY A 33 -6.22 -5.88 -7.62
N GLN A 34 -7.07 -6.71 -8.26
CA GLN A 34 -6.64 -7.88 -9.03
C GLN A 34 -6.79 -7.66 -10.55
N GLY A 35 -6.56 -8.71 -11.34
CA GLY A 35 -6.65 -8.68 -12.79
C GLY A 35 -5.50 -7.92 -13.43
N ASP A 36 -5.83 -6.92 -14.27
CA ASP A 36 -4.84 -6.14 -15.02
C ASP A 36 -4.17 -5.01 -14.19
N ILE A 37 -4.54 -4.86 -12.92
CA ILE A 37 -4.01 -3.81 -12.04
C ILE A 37 -2.56 -4.16 -11.64
N LEU A 38 -1.63 -3.31 -12.02
CA LEU A 38 -0.24 -3.37 -11.56
C LEU A 38 0.15 -2.04 -10.94
N VAL A 39 0.69 -2.08 -9.74
CA VAL A 39 1.06 -0.88 -9.01
C VAL A 39 2.56 -0.89 -8.71
N ASN A 40 3.22 0.21 -9.04
CA ASN A 40 4.57 0.47 -8.60
C ASN A 40 4.57 0.84 -7.10
N PRO A 41 5.41 0.25 -6.23
CA PRO A 41 5.44 0.56 -4.80
C PRO A 41 5.63 2.04 -4.47
N ILE A 42 6.42 2.77 -5.25
CA ILE A 42 6.62 4.21 -5.04
C ILE A 42 5.34 5.00 -5.36
N HIS A 43 4.58 4.57 -6.37
CA HIS A 43 3.27 5.17 -6.65
C HIS A 43 2.27 4.84 -5.55
N MET A 44 2.30 3.62 -5.00
CA MET A 44 1.50 3.24 -3.83
C MET A 44 1.82 4.13 -2.63
N ALA A 45 3.10 4.41 -2.37
CA ALA A 45 3.51 5.35 -1.32
C ALA A 45 2.90 6.74 -1.52
N SER A 46 2.88 7.25 -2.75
CA SER A 46 2.23 8.54 -3.05
C SER A 46 0.71 8.50 -2.81
N ILE A 47 0.04 7.39 -3.14
CA ILE A 47 -1.39 7.22 -2.89
C ILE A 47 -1.68 7.20 -1.37
N TYR A 48 -0.92 6.42 -0.60
CA TYR A 48 -1.09 6.34 0.85
C TYR A 48 -0.76 7.66 1.55
N SER A 49 0.19 8.44 1.00
CA SER A 49 0.50 9.76 1.54
C SER A 49 -0.71 10.70 1.48
N ALA A 50 -1.64 10.53 0.53
CA ALA A 50 -2.84 11.33 0.47
C ALA A 50 -3.78 11.08 1.66
N PHE A 51 -3.87 9.86 2.15
CA PHE A 51 -4.65 9.55 3.36
C PHE A 51 -4.01 10.11 4.63
N ALA A 52 -2.67 10.10 4.70
CA ALA A 52 -1.92 10.69 5.80
C ALA A 52 -1.95 12.23 5.77
N ASN A 53 -2.06 12.83 4.59
CA ASN A 53 -1.91 14.27 4.34
C ASN A 53 -3.20 14.93 3.83
N ASN A 54 -4.32 14.67 4.49
CA ASN A 54 -5.62 15.33 4.28
C ASN A 54 -6.09 15.39 2.81
N GLY A 55 -5.79 14.36 2.02
CA GLY A 55 -6.24 14.22 0.65
C GLY A 55 -5.23 14.66 -0.41
N SER A 56 -4.08 15.18 -0.05
CA SER A 56 -3.07 15.64 -0.99
C SER A 56 -1.88 14.68 -1.08
N MET A 57 -1.54 14.23 -2.29
CA MET A 57 -0.42 13.31 -2.53
C MET A 57 0.91 14.03 -2.41
N VAL A 58 1.82 13.45 -1.64
CA VAL A 58 3.20 13.92 -1.51
C VAL A 58 4.04 13.34 -2.65
N LYS A 59 4.96 14.15 -3.19
CA LYS A 59 5.93 13.74 -4.19
C LYS A 59 7.04 12.94 -3.50
N PRO A 60 7.26 11.68 -3.89
CA PRO A 60 8.34 10.90 -3.31
C PRO A 60 9.70 11.33 -3.87
N TYR A 61 10.71 11.26 -3.02
CA TYR A 61 12.11 11.48 -3.36
C TYR A 61 12.91 10.23 -3.05
N ILE A 62 13.93 9.93 -3.87
CA ILE A 62 14.90 8.87 -3.61
C ILE A 62 16.12 9.46 -2.89
N GLU A 63 16.53 10.66 -3.29
CA GLU A 63 17.62 11.40 -2.66
C GLU A 63 17.02 12.48 -1.75
N TYR A 64 17.54 12.58 -0.54
CA TYR A 64 17.10 13.59 0.41
C TYR A 64 17.64 14.97 0.01
N GLU A 65 16.77 15.82 -0.47
CA GLU A 65 17.08 17.22 -0.78
C GLU A 65 16.45 18.15 0.26
N ASN A 66 17.22 18.51 1.28
CA ASN A 66 16.94 19.63 2.22
C ASN A 66 15.54 19.71 2.84
N GLY A 67 14.87 18.57 3.06
CA GLY A 67 13.64 18.51 3.83
C GLY A 67 12.41 19.22 3.22
N LYS A 68 12.43 19.55 1.95
CA LYS A 68 11.29 20.16 1.28
C LYS A 68 10.26 19.09 0.91
N THR A 69 9.09 19.17 1.53
CA THR A 69 7.93 18.40 1.08
C THR A 69 7.29 19.10 -0.11
N GLU A 70 7.26 18.44 -1.27
CA GLU A 70 6.52 18.91 -2.44
C GLU A 70 5.23 18.12 -2.59
N ILE A 71 4.15 18.81 -2.96
CA ILE A 71 2.87 18.18 -3.29
C ILE A 71 2.90 17.73 -4.75
N LEU A 72 2.70 16.44 -4.99
CA LEU A 72 2.59 15.85 -6.32
C LEU A 72 1.23 16.21 -6.95
N LYS A 73 0.16 16.11 -6.15
CA LYS A 73 -1.20 16.45 -6.57
C LYS A 73 -2.03 16.84 -5.35
N GLN A 74 -2.62 18.02 -5.39
CA GLN A 74 -3.53 18.50 -4.35
C GLN A 74 -4.92 17.88 -4.50
N ASP A 75 -5.59 17.70 -3.37
CA ASP A 75 -7.01 17.39 -3.27
C ASP A 75 -7.47 16.23 -4.16
N VAL A 76 -6.68 15.13 -4.18
CA VAL A 76 -7.11 13.89 -4.86
C VAL A 76 -8.29 13.25 -4.15
N PHE A 77 -8.43 13.53 -2.84
CA PHE A 77 -9.59 13.27 -1.99
C PHE A 77 -9.92 14.53 -1.20
N THR A 78 -11.17 14.67 -0.75
CA THR A 78 -11.47 15.67 0.28
C THR A 78 -10.80 15.28 1.60
N ALA A 79 -10.51 16.27 2.46
CA ALA A 79 -9.97 16.00 3.79
C ALA A 79 -10.90 15.08 4.61
N GLU A 80 -12.21 15.22 4.46
CA GLU A 80 -13.22 14.35 5.08
C GLU A 80 -13.07 12.91 4.62
N THR A 81 -13.02 12.66 3.31
CA THR A 81 -12.81 11.32 2.73
C THR A 81 -11.49 10.72 3.18
N ALA A 82 -10.41 11.51 3.14
CA ALA A 82 -9.09 11.04 3.59
C ALA A 82 -9.08 10.65 5.07
N ASN A 83 -9.75 11.42 5.94
CA ASN A 83 -9.88 11.11 7.36
C ASN A 83 -10.76 9.90 7.62
N THR A 84 -11.85 9.72 6.89
CA THR A 84 -12.71 8.53 6.98
C THR A 84 -11.89 7.28 6.66
N ILE A 85 -11.20 7.25 5.52
CA ILE A 85 -10.37 6.12 5.11
C ILE A 85 -9.22 5.89 6.12
N LYS A 86 -8.58 6.96 6.61
CA LYS A 86 -7.54 6.82 7.64
C LYS A 86 -8.07 6.13 8.90
N ASN A 87 -9.25 6.50 9.36
CA ASN A 87 -9.87 5.86 10.52
C ASN A 87 -10.19 4.38 10.25
N ASP A 88 -10.68 4.04 9.07
CA ASP A 88 -10.92 2.65 8.67
C ASP A 88 -9.60 1.86 8.64
N LEU A 89 -8.52 2.45 8.11
CA LEU A 89 -7.19 1.84 8.07
C LEU A 89 -6.61 1.65 9.49
N ILE A 90 -6.93 2.52 10.45
CA ILE A 90 -6.58 2.33 11.87
C ILE A 90 -7.31 1.09 12.40
N GLN A 91 -8.59 0.89 12.09
CA GLN A 91 -9.35 -0.27 12.56
C GLN A 91 -8.79 -1.59 12.01
N VAL A 92 -8.20 -1.61 10.82
CA VAL A 92 -7.53 -2.81 10.28
C VAL A 92 -6.40 -3.30 11.21
N VAL A 93 -5.76 -2.40 11.96
CA VAL A 93 -4.67 -2.70 12.90
C VAL A 93 -5.17 -2.80 14.34
N GLU A 94 -5.99 -1.86 14.78
CA GLU A 94 -6.38 -1.74 16.19
C GLU A 94 -7.50 -2.69 16.61
N ASN A 95 -8.43 -3.01 15.71
CA ASN A 95 -9.51 -3.94 15.99
C ASN A 95 -8.96 -5.38 16.15
N PRO A 96 -9.36 -6.12 17.21
CA PRO A 96 -8.95 -7.51 17.41
C PRO A 96 -9.25 -8.44 16.21
N GLU A 97 -10.30 -8.15 15.45
CA GLU A 97 -10.66 -8.90 14.22
C GLU A 97 -10.05 -8.29 12.93
N GLY A 98 -9.28 -7.22 13.07
CA GLY A 98 -8.60 -6.57 11.96
C GLY A 98 -7.54 -7.47 11.33
N THR A 99 -7.48 -7.50 10.00
CA THR A 99 -6.57 -8.38 9.25
C THR A 99 -5.08 -8.07 9.47
N ALA A 100 -4.75 -6.96 10.13
CA ALA A 100 -3.39 -6.58 10.51
C ALA A 100 -3.26 -6.36 12.02
N ASN A 101 -4.09 -6.96 12.86
CA ASN A 101 -4.01 -6.78 14.31
C ASN A 101 -2.65 -7.20 14.90
N ASP A 102 -1.97 -8.16 14.29
CA ASP A 102 -0.60 -8.55 14.66
C ASP A 102 0.46 -7.46 14.41
N MET A 103 0.14 -6.41 13.63
CA MET A 103 0.98 -5.21 13.50
C MET A 103 0.95 -4.31 14.73
N LYS A 104 -0.05 -4.39 15.57
CA LYS A 104 -0.23 -3.50 16.72
C LYS A 104 1.02 -3.38 17.57
N VAL A 105 1.42 -2.13 17.86
CA VAL A 105 2.58 -1.78 18.68
C VAL A 105 2.14 -0.86 19.80
N PRO A 106 2.44 -1.17 21.07
CA PRO A 106 2.09 -0.29 22.19
C PRO A 106 2.66 1.12 22.02
N GLY A 107 1.82 2.12 22.20
CA GLY A 107 2.21 3.54 22.12
C GLY A 107 2.36 4.10 20.71
N VAL A 108 2.01 3.32 19.67
CA VAL A 108 2.03 3.78 18.28
C VAL A 108 0.69 3.48 17.63
N THR A 109 0.00 4.49 17.14
CA THR A 109 -1.18 4.30 16.28
C THR A 109 -0.74 4.12 14.83
N ILE A 110 -1.16 3.01 14.23
CA ILE A 110 -0.80 2.65 12.86
C ILE A 110 -2.08 2.50 12.05
N ALA A 111 -2.12 3.17 10.90
CA ALA A 111 -3.13 2.99 9.86
C ALA A 111 -2.52 2.13 8.75
N GLY A 112 -3.18 1.04 8.35
CA GLY A 112 -2.60 0.15 7.35
C GLY A 112 -3.60 -0.79 6.69
N LYS A 113 -3.15 -1.44 5.61
CA LYS A 113 -3.94 -2.42 4.86
C LYS A 113 -3.07 -3.58 4.41
N THR A 114 -3.58 -4.78 4.64
CA THR A 114 -3.02 -6.02 4.11
C THR A 114 -3.42 -6.23 2.65
N GLY A 115 -2.56 -6.85 1.89
CA GLY A 115 -2.86 -7.30 0.54
C GLY A 115 -2.20 -8.65 0.25
N THR A 116 -2.89 -9.52 -0.46
CA THR A 116 -2.31 -10.72 -1.02
C THR A 116 -2.74 -10.81 -2.48
N ALA A 117 -1.77 -10.73 -3.38
CA ALA A 117 -2.03 -10.83 -4.81
C ALA A 117 -1.54 -12.18 -5.33
N GLU A 118 -2.37 -12.85 -6.12
CA GLU A 118 -2.02 -14.09 -6.80
C GLU A 118 -1.41 -13.78 -8.17
N LEU A 119 -0.28 -14.42 -8.47
CA LEU A 119 0.43 -14.27 -9.76
C LEU A 119 -0.04 -15.30 -10.81
N LYS A 120 -1.30 -15.69 -10.77
CA LYS A 120 -1.85 -16.73 -11.63
C LYS A 120 -1.87 -16.31 -13.11
N ASN A 121 -1.36 -17.20 -13.96
CA ASN A 121 -1.44 -17.05 -15.42
C ASN A 121 -2.77 -17.55 -15.99
N SER A 122 -3.50 -18.35 -15.23
CA SER A 122 -4.84 -18.86 -15.58
C SER A 122 -5.62 -19.22 -14.32
N SER A 123 -6.94 -19.41 -14.44
CA SER A 123 -7.80 -19.82 -13.32
C SER A 123 -7.49 -21.22 -12.77
N THR A 124 -6.80 -22.05 -13.54
CA THR A 124 -6.37 -23.42 -13.17
C THR A 124 -4.94 -23.48 -12.66
N ASP A 125 -4.22 -22.35 -12.63
CA ASP A 125 -2.84 -22.28 -12.15
C ASP A 125 -2.81 -22.35 -10.63
N THR A 126 -2.31 -23.47 -10.12
CA THR A 126 -2.14 -23.72 -8.67
C THR A 126 -0.68 -23.63 -8.22
N GLN A 127 0.23 -23.36 -9.14
CA GLN A 127 1.68 -23.33 -8.89
C GLN A 127 2.26 -21.92 -8.85
N SER A 128 1.52 -20.93 -9.31
CA SER A 128 1.99 -19.53 -9.30
C SER A 128 2.16 -18.99 -7.89
N GLY A 129 3.17 -18.13 -7.76
CA GLY A 129 3.50 -17.48 -6.52
C GLY A 129 2.44 -16.48 -6.05
N THR A 130 2.56 -16.07 -4.81
CA THR A 130 1.77 -14.99 -4.23
C THR A 130 2.65 -13.83 -3.81
N LEU A 131 2.13 -12.60 -3.93
CA LEU A 131 2.71 -11.41 -3.37
C LEU A 131 2.04 -11.10 -2.04
N GLY A 132 2.83 -10.89 -1.00
CA GLY A 132 2.33 -10.33 0.25
C GLY A 132 2.59 -8.82 0.29
N TRP A 133 1.56 -8.04 0.64
CA TRP A 133 1.65 -6.60 0.83
C TRP A 133 1.18 -6.22 2.23
N PHE A 134 1.85 -5.23 2.79
CA PHE A 134 1.34 -4.45 3.91
C PHE A 134 1.81 -3.02 3.77
N ASP A 135 0.86 -2.13 3.59
CA ASP A 135 1.08 -0.70 3.40
C ASP A 135 0.52 0.03 4.61
N CYS A 136 1.34 0.84 5.26
CA CYS A 136 0.94 1.50 6.50
C CYS A 136 1.61 2.86 6.70
N PHE A 137 1.03 3.66 7.58
CA PHE A 137 1.64 4.87 8.09
C PHE A 137 1.33 5.06 9.57
N THR A 138 2.23 5.73 10.28
CA THR A 138 2.02 6.12 11.67
C THR A 138 1.11 7.33 11.75
N VAL A 139 0.32 7.38 12.83
CA VAL A 139 -0.55 8.52 13.15
C VAL A 139 -0.10 9.08 14.48
N ASN A 140 0.40 10.31 14.51
CA ASN A 140 0.90 11.00 15.71
C ASN A 140 2.00 10.20 16.45
N TYR A 141 3.05 9.79 15.73
CA TYR A 141 4.16 9.06 16.33
C TYR A 141 5.01 9.93 17.25
N SER A 142 4.81 9.79 18.56
CA SER A 142 5.44 10.64 19.57
C SER A 142 6.96 10.43 19.74
N ASN A 143 7.49 9.28 19.33
CA ASN A 143 8.90 8.89 19.52
C ASN A 143 9.79 9.16 18.31
N GLY A 144 9.30 9.87 17.30
CA GLY A 144 10.04 10.15 16.06
C GLY A 144 9.20 10.90 15.04
N ASN A 145 9.67 10.92 13.81
CA ASN A 145 8.90 11.44 12.69
C ASN A 145 7.85 10.43 12.25
N ASP A 146 6.71 10.90 11.80
CA ASP A 146 5.72 10.03 11.16
C ASP A 146 6.34 9.31 9.96
N MET A 147 6.01 8.03 9.82
CA MET A 147 6.55 7.15 8.79
C MET A 147 5.42 6.62 7.91
N LEU A 148 5.71 6.51 6.62
CA LEU A 148 4.90 5.77 5.67
C LEU A 148 5.76 4.64 5.12
N ILE A 149 5.25 3.40 5.20
CA ILE A 149 5.98 2.20 4.84
C ILE A 149 5.14 1.40 3.85
N ILE A 150 5.71 1.10 2.69
CA ILE A 150 5.15 0.18 1.71
C ILE A 150 5.99 -1.07 1.71
N GLY A 151 5.39 -2.18 2.15
CA GLY A 151 6.04 -3.49 2.21
C GLY A 151 5.47 -4.47 1.20
N MET A 152 6.33 -5.04 0.36
CA MET A 152 5.98 -6.09 -0.58
C MET A 152 7.02 -7.21 -0.54
N VAL A 153 6.55 -8.45 -0.56
CA VAL A 153 7.41 -9.64 -0.67
C VAL A 153 6.82 -10.60 -1.68
N GLU A 154 7.66 -11.09 -2.57
CA GLU A 154 7.31 -12.10 -3.57
C GLU A 154 7.44 -13.53 -3.01
N ASN A 155 6.77 -14.48 -3.65
CA ASN A 155 6.86 -15.91 -3.35
C ASN A 155 6.49 -16.27 -1.90
N THR A 156 5.45 -15.64 -1.39
CA THR A 156 5.00 -15.83 0.01
C THR A 156 4.16 -17.09 0.23
N GLN A 157 3.80 -17.85 -0.81
CA GLN A 157 2.99 -19.07 -0.72
C GLN A 157 3.62 -20.17 0.14
N ASN A 158 4.95 -20.20 0.23
CA ASN A 158 5.69 -21.19 1.02
C ASN A 158 5.97 -20.72 2.47
N ASN A 159 5.45 -19.55 2.84
CA ASN A 159 5.65 -19.02 4.17
C ASN A 159 4.52 -19.45 5.11
N SER A 160 4.87 -20.04 6.24
CA SER A 160 3.91 -20.52 7.25
C SER A 160 3.04 -19.40 7.84
N SER A 161 3.47 -18.14 7.74
CA SER A 161 2.70 -16.98 8.21
C SER A 161 1.71 -16.44 7.18
N GLY A 162 1.72 -16.95 5.94
CA GLY A 162 0.95 -16.39 4.83
C GLY A 162 1.56 -15.11 4.26
N GLY A 163 0.98 -14.60 3.16
CA GLY A 163 1.54 -13.50 2.36
C GLY A 163 1.74 -12.21 3.13
N SER A 164 0.67 -11.53 3.48
CA SER A 164 0.71 -10.22 4.14
C SER A 164 1.24 -10.28 5.58
N HIS A 165 0.95 -11.34 6.33
CA HIS A 165 1.42 -11.50 7.71
C HIS A 165 2.95 -11.64 7.81
N TYR A 166 3.60 -12.22 6.79
CA TYR A 166 5.06 -12.23 6.72
C TYR A 166 5.62 -10.81 6.59
N VAL A 167 5.00 -9.97 5.74
CA VAL A 167 5.39 -8.57 5.56
C VAL A 167 5.18 -7.79 6.85
N ILE A 168 4.03 -7.97 7.52
CA ILE A 168 3.72 -7.34 8.81
C ILE A 168 4.83 -7.62 9.84
N LYS A 169 5.27 -8.87 9.98
CA LYS A 169 6.33 -9.23 10.93
C LYS A 169 7.63 -8.48 10.65
N LYS A 170 7.98 -8.28 9.36
CA LYS A 170 9.17 -7.53 8.97
C LYS A 170 9.04 -6.05 9.28
N ILE A 171 7.88 -5.45 8.98
CA ILE A 171 7.65 -4.03 9.27
C ILE A 171 7.56 -3.79 10.78
N LYS A 172 6.90 -4.65 11.53
CA LYS A 172 6.79 -4.54 12.99
C LYS A 172 8.15 -4.47 13.68
N SER A 173 9.14 -5.20 13.16
CA SER A 173 10.50 -5.19 13.71
C SER A 173 11.20 -3.81 13.65
N LEU A 174 10.68 -2.87 12.87
CA LEU A 174 11.18 -1.48 12.84
C LEU A 174 10.76 -0.68 14.07
N PHE A 175 9.68 -1.10 14.76
CA PHE A 175 9.09 -0.41 15.90
C PHE A 175 9.43 -1.06 17.24
N VAL A 176 9.86 -2.32 17.22
CA VAL A 176 10.17 -3.09 18.43
C VAL A 176 11.68 -3.40 18.43
N LYS A 177 12.40 -2.81 19.38
CA LYS A 177 13.82 -3.10 19.61
C LYS A 177 13.98 -4.21 20.61
#